data_1dd400c0c20094b8918280b942203d48
#
_entry.id   1dd400c0c20094b8918280b942203d48
#
_cell.length_a   1.000
_cell.length_b   1.000
_cell.length_c   1.000
_cell.angle_alpha   90.00
_cell.angle_beta   90.00
_cell.angle_gamma   90.00
#
_symmetry.space_group_name_H-M   'P 1'
#
loop_
_entity.id
_entity.type
_entity.pdbx_description
1 polymer ?
#
loop_
_entity_poly.entity_id
_entity_poly.type
_entity_poly.pdbx_seq_one_letter_code
_entity_poly.pdbx_strand_id
1 'polypeptide(L)'
;MLSNFTHKNAPFAGGIPAVLGAFAIAGFSFQGTELIGITAGESATPDKSIPKAVKQVFWRIVLFYILAIFVIACIIPYTSPSLLGSEASDISISPFTLVFQRAGLAIAATIMNAVVLTSVISAANSGMYASTRMLYALAKDNHAPKMFGTVDRLSLIHI
;
A
#
# COMPACT_ATOMS: atom_id res chain seq x y z
N MET A 1 -13.18 22.64 -8.59
CA MET A 1 -12.43 21.39 -8.46
C MET A 1 -10.93 21.58 -8.67
N LEU A 2 -10.48 22.20 -9.76
CA LEU A 2 -9.04 22.39 -10.02
C LEU A 2 -8.41 23.56 -9.22
N SER A 3 -9.20 24.38 -8.54
CA SER A 3 -8.72 25.48 -7.71
C SER A 3 -7.80 25.06 -6.56
N ASN A 4 -7.90 23.81 -6.10
CA ASN A 4 -7.03 23.28 -5.05
C ASN A 4 -5.57 23.17 -5.51
N PHE A 5 -5.32 23.01 -6.80
CA PHE A 5 -3.97 22.92 -7.37
C PHE A 5 -3.28 24.27 -7.56
N THR A 6 -4.02 25.38 -7.43
CA THR A 6 -3.48 26.75 -7.57
C THR A 6 -3.46 27.50 -6.24
N HIS A 7 -3.90 26.86 -5.14
CA HIS A 7 -4.01 27.47 -3.84
C HIS A 7 -2.65 27.46 -3.11
N LYS A 8 -2.17 28.65 -2.66
CA LYS A 8 -0.98 28.83 -1.80
C LYS A 8 0.26 28.02 -2.23
N ASN A 9 0.81 28.30 -3.40
CA ASN A 9 2.00 27.64 -3.94
C ASN A 9 1.84 26.14 -4.31
N ALA A 10 0.63 25.62 -4.37
CA ALA A 10 0.40 24.31 -4.98
C ALA A 10 0.76 24.37 -6.48
N PRO A 11 1.18 23.25 -7.10
CA PRO A 11 1.24 21.90 -6.53
C PRO A 11 2.53 21.60 -5.75
N PHE A 12 3.53 22.47 -5.76
CA PHE A 12 4.84 22.27 -5.14
C PHE A 12 5.01 23.04 -3.84
N ALA A 13 4.00 22.96 -2.96
CA ALA A 13 4.07 23.56 -1.63
C ALA A 13 5.28 23.03 -0.87
N GLY A 14 6.15 23.94 -0.36
CA GLY A 14 7.40 23.57 0.30
C GLY A 14 8.61 23.33 -0.62
N GLY A 15 8.44 23.51 -1.94
CA GLY A 15 9.53 23.46 -2.91
C GLY A 15 10.13 22.07 -3.11
N ILE A 16 11.32 22.02 -3.71
CA ILE A 16 12.04 20.77 -4.03
C ILE A 16 12.28 19.88 -2.81
N PRO A 17 12.69 20.38 -1.62
CA PRO A 17 12.89 19.52 -0.46
C PRO A 17 11.62 18.77 -0.03
N ALA A 18 10.47 19.41 -0.07
CA ALA A 18 9.20 18.76 0.25
C ALA A 18 8.82 17.69 -0.78
N VAL A 19 9.11 17.93 -2.06
CA VAL A 19 8.90 16.94 -3.12
C VAL A 19 9.78 15.73 -2.90
N LEU A 20 11.07 15.91 -2.58
CA LEU A 20 11.99 14.80 -2.28
C LEU A 20 11.55 14.01 -1.04
N GLY A 21 11.09 14.69 0.01
CA GLY A 21 10.50 14.04 1.19
C GLY A 21 9.25 13.23 0.84
N ALA A 22 8.38 13.77 0.00
CA ALA A 22 7.19 13.06 -0.48
C ALA A 22 7.55 11.80 -1.30
N PHE A 23 8.62 11.85 -2.11
CA PHE A 23 9.11 10.67 -2.84
C PHE A 23 9.55 9.55 -1.89
N ALA A 24 10.25 9.88 -0.80
CA ALA A 24 10.67 8.89 0.19
C ALA A 24 9.46 8.21 0.85
N ILE A 25 8.43 8.97 1.21
CA ILE A 25 7.19 8.45 1.79
C ILE A 25 6.39 7.65 0.75
N ALA A 26 6.29 8.17 -0.48
CA ALA A 26 5.58 7.49 -1.56
C ALA A 26 6.21 6.14 -1.92
N GLY A 27 7.54 5.99 -1.79
CA GLY A 27 8.24 4.73 -1.99
C GLY A 27 7.67 3.61 -1.10
N PHE A 28 7.31 3.91 0.14
CA PHE A 28 6.66 2.97 1.04
C PHE A 28 5.28 2.51 0.56
N SER A 29 4.57 3.35 -0.18
CA SER A 29 3.22 3.03 -0.70
C SER A 29 3.25 1.96 -1.80
N PHE A 30 4.42 1.71 -2.39
CA PHE A 30 4.63 0.68 -3.41
C PHE A 30 5.13 -0.64 -2.83
N GLN A 31 5.30 -0.73 -1.51
CA GLN A 31 5.67 -1.96 -0.81
C GLN A 31 4.63 -3.06 -1.10
N GLY A 32 5.11 -4.27 -1.33
CA GLY A 32 4.27 -5.42 -1.69
C GLY A 32 4.25 -5.74 -3.18
N THR A 33 4.75 -4.87 -4.06
CA THR A 33 4.90 -5.17 -5.49
C THR A 33 5.95 -6.26 -5.74
N GLU A 34 6.93 -6.37 -4.86
CA GLU A 34 7.97 -7.40 -4.84
C GLU A 34 7.43 -8.81 -4.56
N LEU A 35 6.23 -8.93 -3.99
CA LEU A 35 5.59 -10.24 -3.74
C LEU A 35 5.44 -11.08 -5.00
N ILE A 36 5.32 -10.45 -6.17
CA ILE A 36 5.28 -11.14 -7.46
C ILE A 36 6.56 -11.96 -7.66
N GLY A 37 7.72 -11.41 -7.31
CA GLY A 37 9.00 -12.11 -7.39
C GLY A 37 9.10 -13.23 -6.36
N ILE A 38 8.65 -13.02 -5.14
CA ILE A 38 8.69 -14.02 -4.06
C ILE A 38 7.81 -15.23 -4.39
N THR A 39 6.63 -14.98 -4.97
CA THR A 39 5.67 -16.04 -5.35
C THR A 39 5.99 -16.71 -6.69
N ALA A 40 6.94 -16.17 -7.44
CA ALA A 40 7.30 -16.71 -8.76
C ALA A 40 7.73 -18.16 -8.72
N GLY A 41 8.45 -18.56 -7.68
CA GLY A 41 8.93 -19.94 -7.48
C GLY A 41 7.82 -20.98 -7.20
N GLU A 42 6.61 -20.53 -6.87
CA GLU A 42 5.43 -21.38 -6.63
C GLU A 42 4.51 -21.50 -7.85
N SER A 43 4.77 -20.71 -8.89
CA SER A 43 3.94 -20.73 -10.09
C SER A 43 4.25 -21.94 -10.96
N ALA A 44 3.21 -22.67 -11.36
CA ALA A 44 3.34 -23.79 -12.30
C ALA A 44 3.82 -23.33 -13.69
N THR A 45 3.58 -22.08 -14.08
CA THR A 45 3.97 -21.51 -15.37
C THR A 45 4.51 -20.08 -15.19
N PRO A 46 5.71 -19.90 -14.60
CA PRO A 46 6.26 -18.58 -14.27
C PRO A 46 6.42 -17.69 -15.49
N ASP A 47 6.84 -18.24 -16.62
CA ASP A 47 7.07 -17.49 -17.86
C ASP A 47 5.82 -16.76 -18.40
N LYS A 48 4.63 -17.27 -18.10
CA LYS A 48 3.35 -16.67 -18.51
C LYS A 48 2.68 -15.88 -17.39
N SER A 49 2.76 -16.38 -16.16
CA SER A 49 2.06 -15.79 -15.02
C SER A 49 2.74 -14.50 -14.51
N ILE A 50 4.08 -14.45 -14.48
CA ILE A 50 4.81 -13.28 -13.99
C ILE A 50 4.59 -12.04 -14.85
N PRO A 51 4.78 -12.07 -16.19
CA PRO A 51 4.52 -10.90 -17.02
C PRO A 51 3.07 -10.40 -16.93
N LYS A 52 2.12 -11.33 -16.83
CA LYS A 52 0.71 -10.98 -16.63
C LYS A 52 0.47 -10.29 -15.29
N ALA A 53 1.06 -10.81 -14.22
CA ALA A 53 0.96 -10.23 -12.88
C ALA A 53 1.58 -8.82 -12.82
N VAL A 54 2.77 -8.63 -13.38
CA VAL A 54 3.44 -7.33 -13.47
C VAL A 54 2.56 -6.31 -14.21
N LYS A 55 2.00 -6.69 -15.36
CA LYS A 55 1.09 -5.82 -16.13
C LYS A 55 -0.18 -5.47 -15.33
N GLN A 56 -0.74 -6.42 -14.59
CA GLN A 56 -1.92 -6.17 -13.75
C GLN A 56 -1.59 -5.22 -12.60
N VAL A 57 -0.44 -5.39 -11.93
CA VAL A 57 0.00 -4.49 -10.86
C VAL A 57 0.27 -3.10 -11.39
N PHE A 58 0.92 -2.96 -12.55
CA PHE A 58 1.14 -1.66 -13.19
C PHE A 58 -0.18 -0.91 -13.40
N TRP A 59 -1.17 -1.53 -14.04
CA TRP A 59 -2.47 -0.89 -14.27
C TRP A 59 -3.22 -0.60 -12.97
N ARG A 60 -3.10 -1.47 -11.96
CA ARG A 60 -3.67 -1.23 -10.63
C ARG A 60 -3.07 0.02 -9.99
N ILE A 61 -1.75 0.18 -10.05
CA ILE A 61 -1.07 1.37 -9.55
C ILE A 61 -1.56 2.61 -10.27
N VAL A 62 -1.57 2.62 -11.60
CA VAL A 62 -2.02 3.77 -12.39
C VAL A 62 -3.47 4.15 -12.03
N LEU A 63 -4.37 3.19 -11.98
CA LEU A 63 -5.79 3.46 -11.77
C LEU A 63 -6.11 3.79 -10.31
N PHE A 64 -5.62 3.00 -9.37
CA PHE A 64 -6.06 3.12 -7.97
C PHE A 64 -5.16 4.04 -7.13
N TYR A 65 -3.87 4.18 -7.46
CA TYR A 65 -3.01 5.12 -6.75
C TYR A 65 -3.06 6.51 -7.38
N ILE A 66 -2.69 6.65 -8.64
CA ILE A 66 -2.59 7.96 -9.27
C ILE A 66 -3.96 8.61 -9.39
N LEU A 67 -4.96 7.89 -9.93
CA LEU A 67 -6.30 8.44 -10.13
C LEU A 67 -7.01 8.71 -8.79
N ALA A 68 -6.89 7.81 -7.81
CA ALA A 68 -7.51 8.01 -6.50
C ALA A 68 -6.91 9.23 -5.77
N ILE A 69 -5.57 9.37 -5.76
CA ILE A 69 -4.90 10.53 -5.15
C ILE A 69 -5.30 11.81 -5.88
N PHE A 70 -5.38 11.78 -7.20
CA PHE A 70 -5.84 12.93 -7.99
C PHE A 70 -7.27 13.35 -7.62
N VAL A 71 -8.19 12.39 -7.49
CA VAL A 71 -9.58 12.67 -7.09
C VAL A 71 -9.63 13.24 -5.67
N ILE A 72 -8.89 12.67 -4.72
CA ILE A 72 -8.80 13.18 -3.35
C ILE A 72 -8.28 14.63 -3.34
N ALA A 73 -7.21 14.91 -4.07
CA ALA A 73 -6.63 16.24 -4.18
C ALA A 73 -7.60 17.27 -4.81
N CYS A 74 -8.47 16.83 -5.71
CA CYS A 74 -9.52 17.69 -6.26
C CYS A 74 -10.60 18.05 -5.22
N ILE A 75 -10.91 17.15 -4.29
CA ILE A 75 -12.00 17.30 -3.30
C ILE A 75 -11.51 17.97 -2.03
N ILE A 76 -10.32 17.58 -1.54
CA ILE A 76 -9.78 18.03 -0.26
C ILE A 76 -8.55 18.92 -0.52
N PRO A 77 -8.57 20.21 -0.15
CA PRO A 77 -7.38 21.04 -0.23
C PRO A 77 -6.31 20.52 0.74
N TYR A 78 -5.05 20.53 0.32
CA TYR A 78 -3.92 20.04 1.14
C TYR A 78 -3.74 20.85 2.46
N THR A 79 -4.26 22.07 2.51
CA THR A 79 -4.25 22.93 3.71
C THR A 79 -5.39 22.63 4.68
N SER A 80 -6.19 21.58 4.44
CA SER A 80 -7.32 21.22 5.30
C SER A 80 -6.83 20.86 6.71
N PRO A 81 -7.39 21.50 7.78
CA PRO A 81 -7.04 21.16 9.15
C PRO A 81 -7.25 19.69 9.48
N SER A 82 -8.23 19.04 8.84
CA SER A 82 -8.49 17.62 9.01
C SER A 82 -7.38 16.69 8.49
N LEU A 83 -6.50 17.21 7.60
CA LEU A 83 -5.32 16.47 7.12
C LEU A 83 -4.06 16.83 7.90
N LEU A 84 -3.95 18.10 8.35
CA LEU A 84 -2.76 18.63 9.00
C LEU A 84 -2.81 18.51 10.53
N GLY A 85 -4.01 18.42 11.11
CA GLY A 85 -4.24 18.37 12.56
C GLY A 85 -4.11 16.97 13.18
N SER A 86 -3.86 15.94 12.38
CA SER A 86 -3.51 14.63 12.90
C SER A 86 -2.04 14.66 13.33
N GLU A 87 -1.78 14.98 14.61
CA GLU A 87 -0.55 14.52 15.24
C GLU A 87 -0.42 13.02 14.96
N ALA A 88 0.80 12.52 14.80
CA ALA A 88 1.07 11.13 14.38
C ALA A 88 0.42 10.05 15.27
N SER A 89 -0.22 10.45 16.37
CA SER A 89 -0.99 9.61 17.29
C SER A 89 -2.49 9.51 16.97
N ASP A 90 -3.04 10.39 16.14
CA ASP A 90 -4.48 10.41 15.85
C ASP A 90 -4.74 9.95 14.40
N ILE A 91 -4.53 8.65 14.17
CA ILE A 91 -4.80 7.96 12.89
C ILE A 91 -6.32 7.83 12.65
N SER A 92 -7.13 8.66 13.30
CA SER A 92 -8.57 8.45 13.40
C SER A 92 -9.33 8.69 12.10
N ILE A 93 -8.76 9.39 11.10
CA ILE A 93 -9.51 9.71 9.88
C ILE A 93 -8.67 9.53 8.62
N SER A 94 -8.93 8.42 7.90
CA SER A 94 -8.38 8.21 6.57
C SER A 94 -8.87 9.28 5.58
N PRO A 95 -8.03 9.82 4.68
CA PRO A 95 -8.45 10.74 3.62
C PRO A 95 -9.60 10.19 2.77
N PHE A 96 -9.66 8.87 2.57
CA PHE A 96 -10.75 8.21 1.87
C PHE A 96 -12.07 8.35 2.63
N THR A 97 -12.06 8.15 3.94
CA THR A 97 -13.23 8.32 4.81
C THR A 97 -13.73 9.77 4.79
N LEU A 98 -12.82 10.75 4.83
CA LEU A 98 -13.14 12.18 4.75
C LEU A 98 -13.86 12.55 3.45
N VAL A 99 -13.50 11.97 2.32
CA VAL A 99 -14.17 12.20 1.04
C VAL A 99 -15.64 11.80 1.12
N PHE A 100 -15.93 10.62 1.67
CA PHE A 100 -17.31 10.12 1.82
C PHE A 100 -18.11 10.93 2.84
N GLN A 101 -17.49 11.34 3.95
CA GLN A 101 -18.13 12.23 4.93
C GLN A 101 -18.51 13.57 4.32
N ARG A 102 -17.62 14.19 3.53
CA ARG A 102 -17.90 15.45 2.84
C ARG A 102 -18.97 15.32 1.76
N ALA A 103 -19.09 14.15 1.16
CA ALA A 103 -20.17 13.84 0.23
C ALA A 103 -21.52 13.56 0.90
N GLY A 104 -21.60 13.62 2.25
CA GLY A 104 -22.82 13.34 3.01
C GLY A 104 -23.18 11.85 3.11
N LEU A 105 -22.25 10.96 2.78
CA LEU A 105 -22.45 9.52 2.74
C LEU A 105 -21.87 8.84 3.99
N ALA A 106 -22.47 9.06 5.16
CA ALA A 106 -21.99 8.53 6.44
C ALA A 106 -21.85 6.98 6.46
N ILE A 107 -22.81 6.27 5.86
CA ILE A 107 -22.77 4.80 5.73
C ILE A 107 -21.56 4.36 4.89
N ALA A 108 -21.27 5.06 3.79
CA ALA A 108 -20.12 4.77 2.95
C ALA A 108 -18.79 5.00 3.67
N ALA A 109 -18.73 6.00 4.56
CA ALA A 109 -17.57 6.23 5.42
C ALA A 109 -17.31 5.05 6.38
N THR A 110 -18.36 4.50 6.98
CA THR A 110 -18.25 3.32 7.85
C THR A 110 -17.80 2.08 7.07
N ILE A 111 -18.36 1.84 5.89
CA ILE A 111 -17.93 0.75 5.00
C ILE A 111 -16.47 0.93 4.62
N MET A 112 -16.03 2.16 4.30
CA MET A 112 -14.63 2.44 3.95
C MET A 112 -13.68 2.13 5.10
N ASN A 113 -14.04 2.43 6.35
CA ASN A 113 -13.24 2.06 7.51
C ASN A 113 -13.10 0.54 7.65
N ALA A 114 -14.17 -0.23 7.42
CA ALA A 114 -14.10 -1.69 7.41
C ALA A 114 -13.20 -2.21 6.28
N VAL A 115 -13.26 -1.61 5.09
CA VAL A 115 -12.37 -1.93 3.96
C VAL A 115 -10.91 -1.64 4.31
N VAL A 116 -10.62 -0.50 4.92
CA VAL A 116 -9.25 -0.15 5.37
C VAL A 116 -8.75 -1.17 6.38
N LEU A 117 -9.57 -1.54 7.38
CA LEU A 117 -9.21 -2.54 8.38
C LEU A 117 -8.87 -3.89 7.74
N THR A 118 -9.72 -4.39 6.85
CA THR A 118 -9.47 -5.66 6.15
C THR A 118 -8.24 -5.60 5.26
N SER A 119 -7.97 -4.45 4.65
CA SER A 119 -6.76 -4.22 3.83
C SER A 119 -5.49 -4.29 4.67
N VAL A 120 -5.48 -3.69 5.87
CA VAL A 120 -4.34 -3.74 6.79
C VAL A 120 -4.07 -5.16 7.26
N ILE A 121 -5.11 -5.92 7.62
CA ILE A 121 -4.98 -7.34 8.00
C ILE A 121 -4.42 -8.16 6.84
N SER A 122 -4.91 -7.93 5.63
CA SER A 122 -4.41 -8.60 4.42
C SER A 122 -2.95 -8.28 4.14
N ALA A 123 -2.54 -7.02 4.31
CA ALA A 123 -1.15 -6.60 4.13
C ALA A 123 -0.23 -7.26 5.17
N ALA A 124 -0.65 -7.33 6.44
CA ALA A 124 0.09 -8.02 7.50
C ALA A 124 0.27 -9.50 7.18
N ASN A 125 -0.79 -10.18 6.74
CA ASN A 125 -0.72 -11.59 6.33
C ASN A 125 0.24 -11.80 5.14
N SER A 126 0.21 -10.91 4.15
CA SER A 126 1.13 -10.95 3.01
C SER A 126 2.59 -10.74 3.42
N GLY A 127 2.84 -9.85 4.39
CA GLY A 127 4.16 -9.64 4.96
C GLY A 127 4.69 -10.86 5.70
N MET A 128 3.85 -11.54 6.47
CA MET A 128 4.20 -12.81 7.13
C MET A 128 4.55 -13.88 6.10
N TYR A 129 3.75 -14.04 5.06
CA TYR A 129 4.01 -14.97 3.98
C TYR A 129 5.37 -14.70 3.31
N ALA A 130 5.65 -13.45 2.95
CA ALA A 130 6.91 -13.07 2.33
C ALA A 130 8.11 -13.37 3.24
N SER A 131 8.02 -13.00 4.52
CA SER A 131 9.08 -13.20 5.50
C SER A 131 9.40 -14.69 5.71
N THR A 132 8.38 -15.52 5.85
CA THR A 132 8.56 -16.97 6.03
C THR A 132 9.17 -17.63 4.79
N ARG A 133 8.77 -17.16 3.59
CA ARG A 133 9.35 -17.66 2.33
C ARG A 133 10.82 -17.29 2.16
N MET A 134 11.17 -16.04 2.48
CA MET A 134 12.56 -15.60 2.43
C MET A 134 13.42 -16.36 3.45
N LEU A 135 12.91 -16.57 4.67
CA LEU A 135 13.61 -17.31 5.70
C LEU A 135 13.82 -18.78 5.29
N TYR A 136 12.81 -19.41 4.69
CA TYR A 136 12.91 -20.76 4.13
C TYR A 136 14.01 -20.85 3.05
N ALA A 137 14.03 -19.90 2.11
CA ALA A 137 15.05 -19.86 1.06
C ALA A 137 16.46 -19.71 1.64
N LEU A 138 16.66 -18.78 2.59
CA LEU A 138 17.93 -18.59 3.28
C LEU A 138 18.38 -19.86 4.02
N ALA A 139 17.47 -20.60 4.64
CA ALA A 139 17.78 -21.84 5.32
C ALA A 139 18.19 -22.96 4.33
N LYS A 140 17.59 -23.03 3.15
CA LYS A 140 17.98 -23.94 2.07
C LYS A 140 19.38 -23.63 1.54
N ASP A 141 19.73 -22.35 1.46
CA ASP A 141 21.05 -21.89 1.01
C ASP A 141 22.12 -21.94 2.13
N ASN A 142 21.80 -22.50 3.32
CA ASN A 142 22.66 -22.57 4.51
C ASN A 142 23.05 -21.19 5.09
N HIS A 143 22.27 -20.14 4.82
CA HIS A 143 22.45 -18.79 5.40
C HIS A 143 21.55 -18.55 6.63
N ALA A 144 20.70 -19.50 7.00
CA ALA A 144 19.86 -19.47 8.20
C ALA A 144 19.83 -20.86 8.88
N PRO A 145 19.42 -20.95 10.15
CA PRO A 145 19.28 -22.22 10.87
C PRO A 145 18.42 -23.22 10.11
N LYS A 146 18.89 -24.49 10.04
CA LYS A 146 18.24 -25.55 9.26
C LYS A 146 16.79 -25.83 9.68
N MET A 147 16.39 -25.49 10.90
CA MET A 147 15.02 -25.63 11.39
C MET A 147 14.01 -24.87 10.52
N PHE A 148 14.39 -23.74 9.94
CA PHE A 148 13.53 -22.94 9.06
C PHE A 148 13.45 -23.50 7.62
N GLY A 149 14.26 -24.48 7.30
CA GLY A 149 14.24 -25.18 5.99
C GLY A 149 13.34 -26.40 5.95
N THR A 150 12.59 -26.69 7.03
CA THR A 150 11.62 -27.77 7.10
C THR A 150 10.22 -27.23 6.86
N VAL A 151 9.45 -27.92 6.01
CA VAL A 151 8.06 -27.56 5.68
C VAL A 151 7.17 -28.65 6.25
N ASP A 152 6.22 -28.27 7.10
CA ASP A 152 5.20 -29.21 7.56
C ASP A 152 4.13 -29.39 6.49
N ARG A 153 3.44 -30.56 6.52
CA ARG A 153 2.41 -30.92 5.53
C ARG A 153 1.24 -29.93 5.47
N LEU A 154 1.02 -29.16 6.50
CA LEU A 154 -0.14 -28.26 6.64
C LEU A 154 0.12 -26.83 6.15
N SER A 155 1.27 -26.26 6.36
CA SER A 155 1.62 -24.91 5.86
C SER A 155 3.02 -24.48 6.31
N LEU A 156 3.70 -23.63 5.53
CA LEU A 156 4.90 -22.87 5.92
C LEU A 156 4.66 -21.88 7.08
N ILE A 157 3.41 -21.63 7.46
CA ILE A 157 3.00 -20.64 8.46
C ILE A 157 3.08 -21.22 9.89
N HIS A 158 3.21 -22.53 10.04
CA HIS A 158 3.21 -23.23 11.35
C HIS A 158 4.60 -23.61 11.85
N ILE A 159 5.63 -22.88 11.41
CA ILE A 159 6.99 -23.05 11.96
C ILE A 159 7.24 -21.99 13.03
#